data_50ba572ff41b52b59dc622cbb787a128
#
_entry.id   50ba572ff41b52b59dc622cbb787a128
#
_cell.length_a   1.000
_cell.length_b   1.000
_cell.length_c   1.000
_cell.angle_alpha   90.00
_cell.angle_beta   90.00
_cell.angle_gamma   90.00
#
_symmetry.space_group_name_H-M   'P 1'
#
loop_
_entity.id
_entity.type
_entity.pdbx_description
1 polymer ?
#
loop_
_entity_poly.entity_id
_entity_poly.type
_entity_poly.pdbx_seq_one_letter_code
_entity_poly.pdbx_strand_id
1 'polypeptide(L)' 'MNAEFAVHLLNPKGVDKAKAIAAAFDTLLETLFTLTSQEDKSVAPVRSREMSIVRLKLEEASFFAKKAMANLKENQKA' A
#
# COMPACT_ATOMS: atom_id res chain seq x y z
N MET A 1 -18.75 -17.49 11.20
CA MET A 1 -17.47 -16.78 10.95
C MET A 1 -17.61 -15.33 11.35
N ASN A 2 -16.63 -14.77 12.02
CA ASN A 2 -16.63 -13.36 12.35
C ASN A 2 -16.40 -12.54 11.07
N ALA A 3 -17.26 -11.54 10.82
CA ALA A 3 -17.18 -10.72 9.61
C ALA A 3 -15.82 -10.02 9.44
N GLU A 4 -15.13 -9.74 10.53
CA GLU A 4 -13.79 -9.12 10.48
C GLU A 4 -12.74 -9.97 9.78
N PHE A 5 -12.92 -11.28 9.76
CA PHE A 5 -11.99 -12.22 9.15
C PHE A 5 -12.49 -12.80 7.83
N ALA A 6 -13.62 -12.31 7.34
CA ALA A 6 -14.16 -12.79 6.07
C ALA A 6 -13.29 -12.33 4.90
N VAL A 7 -13.04 -13.24 3.95
CA VAL A 7 -12.35 -12.92 2.71
C VAL A 7 -13.39 -12.73 1.62
N HIS A 8 -13.34 -11.59 0.95
CA HIS A 8 -14.26 -11.26 -0.12
C HIS A 8 -13.56 -11.37 -1.48
N LEU A 9 -14.20 -12.05 -2.42
CA LEU A 9 -13.76 -12.07 -3.80
C LEU A 9 -14.19 -10.75 -4.46
N LEU A 10 -13.25 -10.14 -5.18
CA LEU A 10 -13.49 -8.85 -5.84
C LEU A 10 -14.08 -9.05 -7.24
N ASN A 11 -15.04 -8.20 -7.59
CA ASN A 11 -15.48 -8.07 -8.97
C ASN A 11 -14.45 -7.25 -9.77
N PRO A 12 -14.61 -7.09 -11.12
CA PRO A 12 -13.63 -6.31 -11.91
C PRO A 12 -13.41 -4.89 -11.40
N LYS A 13 -14.46 -4.22 -10.92
CA LYS A 13 -14.36 -2.89 -10.32
C LYS A 13 -13.50 -2.90 -9.06
N GLY A 14 -13.69 -3.91 -8.22
CA GLY A 14 -12.89 -4.09 -7.00
C GLY A 14 -11.43 -4.37 -7.31
N VAL A 15 -11.13 -5.18 -8.33
CA VAL A 15 -9.76 -5.46 -8.78
C VAL A 15 -9.08 -4.16 -9.25
N ASP A 16 -9.78 -3.34 -10.02
CA ASP A 16 -9.23 -2.07 -10.49
C ASP A 16 -8.93 -1.12 -9.34
N LYS A 17 -9.82 -1.08 -8.34
CA LYS A 17 -9.60 -0.28 -7.13
C LYS A 17 -8.41 -0.78 -6.32
N ALA A 18 -8.22 -2.10 -6.22
CA ALA A 18 -7.06 -2.67 -5.53
C ALA A 18 -5.76 -2.27 -6.21
N LYS A 19 -5.72 -2.30 -7.54
CA LYS A 19 -4.56 -1.85 -8.32
C LYS A 19 -4.29 -0.36 -8.11
N ALA A 20 -5.34 0.46 -8.08
CA ALA A 20 -5.21 1.90 -7.84
C ALA A 20 -4.65 2.19 -6.44
N ILE A 21 -5.11 1.47 -5.42
CA ILE A 21 -4.57 1.58 -4.06
C ILE A 21 -3.09 1.22 -4.04
N ALA A 22 -2.71 0.09 -4.64
CA ALA A 22 -1.32 -0.32 -4.72
C ALA A 22 -0.44 0.74 -5.41
N ALA A 23 -0.90 1.27 -6.54
CA ALA A 23 -0.18 2.30 -7.27
C ALA A 23 0.00 3.58 -6.45
N ALA A 24 -1.01 3.99 -5.69
CA ALA A 24 -0.93 5.16 -4.81
C ALA A 24 0.13 4.99 -3.73
N PHE A 25 0.20 3.82 -3.09
CA PHE A 25 1.22 3.54 -2.08
C PHE A 25 2.62 3.44 -2.68
N ASP A 26 2.76 2.85 -3.86
CA ASP A 26 4.04 2.78 -4.56
C ASP A 26 4.57 4.19 -4.88
N THR A 27 3.72 5.06 -5.41
CA THR A 27 4.10 6.45 -5.71
C THR A 27 4.50 7.20 -4.45
N LEU A 28 3.74 7.04 -3.37
CA LEU A 28 4.07 7.67 -2.10
C LEU A 28 5.42 7.21 -1.57
N LEU A 29 5.66 5.90 -1.57
CA LEU A 29 6.92 5.33 -1.08
C LEU A 29 8.10 5.84 -1.90
N GLU A 30 8.01 5.85 -3.23
CA GLU A 30 9.06 6.37 -4.11
C GLU A 30 9.34 7.85 -3.84
N THR A 31 8.29 8.65 -3.67
CA THR A 31 8.44 10.06 -3.35
C THR A 31 9.17 10.26 -2.03
N LEU A 32 8.80 9.48 -1.00
CA LEU A 32 9.46 9.56 0.30
C LEU A 32 10.92 9.13 0.24
N PHE A 33 11.24 8.08 -0.53
CA PHE A 33 12.64 7.69 -0.75
C PHE A 33 13.44 8.81 -1.41
N THR A 34 12.87 9.47 -2.40
CA THR A 34 13.54 10.59 -3.08
C THR A 34 13.82 11.75 -2.12
N LEU A 35 12.84 12.09 -1.29
CA LEU A 35 12.96 13.21 -0.35
C LEU A 35 13.87 12.92 0.83
N THR A 36 14.10 11.65 1.15
CA THR A 36 14.93 11.24 2.30
C THR A 36 16.30 10.69 1.90
N SER A 37 16.57 10.59 0.60
CA SER A 37 17.86 10.14 0.10
C SER A 37 18.87 11.28 0.06
N GLN A 38 20.15 10.92 0.17
CA GLN A 38 21.23 11.89 0.04
C GLN A 38 21.28 12.43 -1.39
N GLU A 39 21.44 13.74 -1.51
CA GLU A 39 21.59 14.39 -2.81
C GLU A 39 22.96 14.11 -3.44
N ASP A 40 23.97 13.88 -2.61
CA ASP A 40 25.31 13.58 -3.08
C ASP A 40 25.40 12.09 -3.46
N LYS A 41 25.39 11.83 -4.76
CA LYS A 41 25.43 10.46 -5.30
C LYS A 41 26.83 9.84 -5.26
N SER A 42 27.86 10.59 -4.87
CA SER A 42 29.20 10.02 -4.68
C SER A 42 29.30 9.22 -3.38
N VAL A 43 28.36 9.41 -2.47
CA VAL A 43 28.28 8.68 -1.21
C VAL A 43 27.38 7.47 -1.39
N ALA A 44 27.82 6.31 -0.91
CA ALA A 44 27.02 5.10 -0.96
C ALA A 44 25.68 5.30 -0.23
N PRO A 45 24.57 4.86 -0.82
CA PRO A 45 23.26 5.00 -0.16
C PRO A 45 23.24 4.21 1.13
N VAL A 46 22.91 4.88 2.23
CA VAL A 46 22.70 4.26 3.53
C VAL A 46 21.19 4.11 3.73
N ARG A 47 20.74 2.87 3.95
CA ARG A 47 19.34 2.63 4.29
C ARG A 47 19.07 3.21 5.67
N SER A 48 18.19 4.19 5.72
CA SER A 48 17.78 4.77 6.97
C SER A 48 16.84 3.80 7.70
N ARG A 49 17.06 3.69 9.02
CA ARG A 49 16.16 2.90 9.89
C ARG A 49 14.74 3.44 9.82
N GLU A 50 14.61 4.76 9.82
CA GLU A 50 13.33 5.44 9.79
C GLU A 50 12.57 5.11 8.50
N MET A 51 13.24 5.08 7.35
CA MET A 51 12.60 4.72 6.09
C MET A 51 12.19 3.25 6.04
N SER A 52 12.93 2.36 6.70
CA SER A 52 12.52 0.96 6.84
C SER A 52 11.22 0.85 7.64
N ILE A 53 11.07 1.66 8.68
CA ILE A 53 9.84 1.72 9.48
C ILE A 53 8.69 2.29 8.64
N VAL A 54 8.93 3.37 7.89
CA VAL A 54 7.93 3.96 7.01
C VAL A 54 7.42 2.93 6.01
N ARG A 55 8.32 2.21 5.36
CA ARG A 55 7.96 1.17 4.41
C ARG A 55 7.04 0.11 5.05
N LEU A 56 7.40 -0.36 6.23
CA LEU A 56 6.62 -1.36 6.96
C LEU A 56 5.22 -0.83 7.29
N LYS A 57 5.13 0.42 7.76
CA LYS A 57 3.85 1.04 8.08
C LYS A 57 2.98 1.26 6.85
N LEU A 58 3.60 1.60 5.71
CA LEU A 58 2.87 1.75 4.46
C LEU A 58 2.36 0.40 3.94
N GLU A 59 3.11 -0.68 4.13
CA GLU A 59 2.64 -2.02 3.78
C GLU A 59 1.39 -2.38 4.59
N GLU A 60 1.40 -2.13 5.89
CA GLU A 60 0.24 -2.35 6.76
C GLU A 60 -0.94 -1.48 6.32
N ALA A 61 -0.69 -0.19 6.07
CA ALA A 61 -1.73 0.75 5.67
C ALA A 61 -2.35 0.33 4.32
N SER A 62 -1.54 -0.10 3.36
CA SER A 62 -2.01 -0.59 2.07
C SER A 62 -2.91 -1.81 2.23
N PHE A 63 -2.53 -2.74 3.08
CA PHE A 63 -3.34 -3.92 3.38
C PHE A 63 -4.72 -3.53 3.93
N PHE A 64 -4.75 -2.63 4.91
CA PHE A 64 -6.02 -2.20 5.50
C PHE A 64 -6.85 -1.35 4.54
N ALA A 65 -6.22 -0.54 3.69
CA ALA A 65 -6.94 0.22 2.66
C ALA A 65 -7.62 -0.73 1.67
N LYS A 66 -6.93 -1.77 1.23
CA LYS A 66 -7.51 -2.79 0.34
C LYS A 66 -8.63 -3.56 1.03
N LYS A 67 -8.46 -3.89 2.31
CA LYS A 67 -9.49 -4.57 3.09
C LYS A 67 -10.74 -3.68 3.23
N ALA A 68 -10.57 -2.40 3.52
CA ALA A 68 -11.68 -1.46 3.61
C ALA A 68 -12.45 -1.38 2.29
N MET A 69 -11.73 -1.32 1.17
CA MET A 69 -12.33 -1.32 -0.17
C MET A 69 -13.08 -2.63 -0.44
N ALA A 70 -12.47 -3.77 -0.10
CA ALA A 70 -13.05 -5.08 -0.34
C ALA A 70 -14.30 -5.35 0.51
N ASN A 71 -14.45 -4.67 1.64
CA ASN A 71 -15.64 -4.80 2.49
C ASN A 71 -16.88 -4.12 1.89
N LEU A 72 -16.73 -3.27 0.89
CA LEU A 72 -17.84 -2.62 0.22
C LEU A 72 -18.51 -3.60 -0.75
N LYS A 73 -19.80 -3.79 -0.61
CA LYS A 73 -20.56 -4.74 -1.44
C LYS A 73 -20.44 -4.45 -2.94
N GLU A 74 -20.34 -3.19 -3.31
CA GLU A 74 -20.21 -2.77 -4.71
C GLU A 74 -18.93 -3.28 -5.38
N ASN A 75 -17.93 -3.70 -4.59
CA ASN A 75 -16.64 -4.20 -5.07
C ASN A 75 -16.52 -5.72 -5.01
N GLN A 76 -17.54 -6.39 -4.51
CA GLN A 76 -17.53 -7.84 -4.30
C GLN A 76 -18.20 -8.59 -5.44
N LYS A 77 -17.72 -9.79 -5.72
CA LYS A 77 -18.43 -10.70 -6.61
C LYS A 77 -19.78 -11.08 -6.02
N ALA A 78 -20.76 -11.12 -6.89
CA ALA A 78 -22.11 -11.58 -6.51
C ALA A 78 -22.10 -13.07 -6.15
#